data_063009ff729f59aaf8327df835aaddc8
#
_entry.id   063009ff729f59aaf8327df835aaddc8
#
_cell.length_a   1.000
_cell.length_b   1.000
_cell.length_c   1.000
_cell.angle_alpha   90.00
_cell.angle_beta   90.00
_cell.angle_gamma   90.00
#
_symmetry.space_group_name_H-M   'P 1'
#
loop_
_entity.id
_entity.type
_entity.pdbx_description
1 polymer ?
#
loop_
_entity_poly.entity_id
_entity_poly.type
_entity_poly.pdbx_seq_one_letter_code
_entity_poly.pdbx_strand_id
1 'polypeptide(L)'
;MIATFGWVLNGGTIHKKDLGGGTILGLGIYNIQLAQMVFGGETPTVVASGHMGEDGVDESNSTTLIYKNGRTATLISHSRVELNNEVCTYLFN
;
A
#
# COMPACT_ATOMS: atom_id res chain seq x y z
N MET A 1 -4.49 7.52 9.61
CA MET A 1 -5.09 6.34 8.97
C MET A 1 -4.04 5.25 8.86
N ILE A 2 -4.42 4.02 9.10
CA ILE A 2 -3.58 2.84 8.90
C ILE A 2 -4.39 1.85 8.05
N ALA A 3 -3.81 1.37 6.96
CA ALA A 3 -4.45 0.39 6.09
C ALA A 3 -3.47 -0.73 5.74
N THR A 4 -3.92 -1.96 5.84
CA THR A 4 -3.14 -3.15 5.51
C THR A 4 -3.90 -4.01 4.50
N PHE A 5 -3.18 -4.56 3.54
CA PHE A 5 -3.75 -5.47 2.54
C PHE A 5 -2.68 -6.49 2.15
N GLY A 6 -2.89 -7.74 2.50
CA GLY A 6 -1.94 -8.80 2.19
C GLY A 6 -2.61 -10.13 1.94
N TRP A 7 -2.17 -10.79 0.87
CA TRP A 7 -2.59 -12.12 0.48
C TRP A 7 -1.38 -12.92 0.02
N VAL A 8 -1.39 -14.21 0.28
CA VAL A 8 -0.38 -15.11 -0.29
C VAL A 8 -0.79 -15.41 -1.73
N LEU A 9 -0.12 -14.75 -2.68
CA LEU A 9 -0.39 -14.92 -4.11
C LEU A 9 0.77 -15.64 -4.76
N ASN A 10 0.58 -16.90 -5.14
CA ASN A 10 1.63 -17.78 -5.69
C ASN A 10 1.56 -17.92 -7.20
N GLY A 11 0.55 -17.36 -7.85
CA GLY A 11 0.37 -17.47 -9.28
C GLY A 11 -0.17 -16.18 -9.89
N GLY A 12 -0.56 -16.23 -11.15
CA GLY A 12 -1.08 -15.08 -11.87
C GLY A 12 0.01 -14.11 -12.27
N THR A 13 -0.34 -12.83 -12.38
CA THR A 13 0.54 -11.81 -12.96
C THR A 13 1.28 -10.97 -11.92
N ILE A 14 0.94 -11.06 -10.64
CA ILE A 14 1.42 -10.13 -9.61
C ILE A 14 2.94 -10.16 -9.42
N HIS A 15 3.57 -11.30 -9.68
CA HIS A 15 5.02 -11.46 -9.56
C HIS A 15 5.75 -11.43 -10.90
N LYS A 16 5.07 -11.04 -11.98
CA LYS A 16 5.62 -11.04 -13.34
C LYS A 16 5.76 -9.61 -13.88
N LYS A 17 7.00 -9.17 -14.06
CA LYS A 17 7.28 -7.84 -14.58
C LYS A 17 6.70 -7.64 -15.98
N ASP A 18 6.87 -8.62 -16.86
CA ASP A 18 6.39 -8.55 -18.24
C ASP A 18 4.86 -8.49 -18.36
N LEU A 19 4.16 -8.89 -17.32
CA LEU A 19 2.70 -8.89 -17.27
C LEU A 19 2.13 -7.74 -16.42
N GLY A 20 2.94 -6.72 -16.14
CA GLY A 20 2.52 -5.58 -15.37
C GLY A 20 2.35 -5.87 -13.88
N GLY A 21 3.10 -6.84 -13.34
CA GLY A 21 3.00 -7.23 -11.94
C GLY A 21 3.54 -6.19 -10.97
N GLY A 22 3.48 -6.53 -9.71
CA GLY A 22 3.92 -5.69 -8.60
C GLY A 22 2.84 -5.56 -7.55
N THR A 23 3.23 -5.64 -6.30
CA THR A 23 2.30 -5.62 -5.17
C THR A 23 1.64 -4.25 -5.01
N ILE A 24 2.39 -3.17 -5.22
CA ILE A 24 1.80 -1.84 -5.12
C ILE A 24 0.71 -1.61 -6.16
N LEU A 25 0.90 -2.11 -7.37
CA LEU A 25 -0.10 -1.98 -8.44
C LEU A 25 -1.29 -2.93 -8.25
N GLY A 26 -1.04 -4.15 -7.74
CA GLY A 26 -2.08 -5.15 -7.56
C GLY A 26 -2.88 -5.03 -6.27
N LEU A 27 -2.23 -4.69 -5.18
CA LEU A 27 -2.83 -4.60 -3.84
C LEU A 27 -2.75 -3.21 -3.24
N GLY A 28 -1.59 -2.57 -3.31
CA GLY A 28 -1.36 -1.28 -2.68
C GLY A 28 -2.25 -0.17 -3.20
N ILE A 29 -2.70 -0.27 -4.45
CA ILE A 29 -3.60 0.71 -5.06
C ILE A 29 -4.91 0.86 -4.27
N TYR A 30 -5.41 -0.21 -3.66
CA TYR A 30 -6.62 -0.14 -2.83
C TYR A 30 -6.40 0.71 -1.59
N ASN A 31 -5.24 0.56 -0.93
CA ASN A 31 -4.88 1.38 0.23
C ASN A 31 -4.72 2.85 -0.15
N ILE A 32 -4.10 3.12 -1.29
CA ILE A 32 -3.93 4.48 -1.82
C ILE A 32 -5.29 5.12 -2.09
N GLN A 33 -6.20 4.36 -2.69
CA GLN A 33 -7.55 4.82 -2.97
C GLN A 33 -8.30 5.19 -1.68
N LEU A 34 -8.14 4.37 -0.63
CA LEU A 34 -8.75 4.65 0.67
C LEU A 34 -8.17 5.93 1.29
N ALA A 35 -6.86 6.13 1.22
CA ALA A 35 -6.24 7.36 1.70
C ALA A 35 -6.76 8.58 0.94
N GLN A 36 -6.91 8.46 -0.37
CA GLN A 36 -7.47 9.52 -1.20
C GLN A 36 -8.90 9.88 -0.77
N MET A 37 -9.71 8.88 -0.44
CA MET A 37 -11.08 9.10 0.05
C MET A 37 -11.09 9.83 1.40
N VAL A 38 -10.18 9.49 2.31
CA VAL A 38 -10.12 10.07 3.65
C VAL A 38 -9.59 11.50 3.65
N PHE A 39 -8.51 11.76 2.88
CA PHE A 39 -7.79 13.04 2.91
C PHE A 39 -8.12 13.96 1.75
N GLY A 40 -8.96 13.52 0.83
CA GLY A 40 -9.40 14.33 -0.29
C GLY A 40 -8.27 14.71 -1.26
N GLY A 41 -8.30 15.94 -1.74
CA GLY A 41 -7.40 16.40 -2.79
C GLY A 41 -6.02 16.90 -2.33
N GLU A 42 -5.67 16.73 -1.06
CA GLU A 42 -4.34 17.14 -0.57
C GLU A 42 -3.25 16.28 -1.17
N THR A 43 -2.11 16.90 -1.51
CA THR A 43 -0.93 16.20 -1.99
C THR A 43 -0.01 15.93 -0.80
N PRO A 44 0.21 14.68 -0.41
CA PRO A 44 1.08 14.36 0.72
C PRO A 44 2.56 14.33 0.33
N THR A 45 3.43 14.42 1.34
CA THR A 45 4.81 13.97 1.22
C THR A 45 4.82 12.45 1.36
N VAL A 46 5.56 11.74 0.52
CA VAL A 46 5.57 10.29 0.48
C VAL A 46 6.93 9.76 0.94
N VAL A 47 6.90 8.84 1.91
CA VAL A 47 8.07 8.07 2.33
C VAL A 47 7.70 6.61 2.19
N ALA A 48 8.47 5.85 1.45
CA ALA A 48 8.15 4.45 1.17
C ALA A 48 9.39 3.56 1.18
N SER A 49 9.18 2.31 1.55
CA SER A 49 10.17 1.25 1.45
C SER A 49 9.48 -0.03 1.01
N GLY A 50 10.25 -0.99 0.55
CA GLY A 50 9.67 -2.25 0.12
C GLY A 50 10.73 -3.28 -0.20
N HIS A 51 10.27 -4.46 -0.61
CA HIS A 51 11.11 -5.57 -0.99
C HIS A 51 10.82 -5.97 -2.44
N MET A 52 11.88 -6.05 -3.25
CA MET A 52 11.77 -6.49 -4.64
C MET A 52 11.94 -8.00 -4.71
N GLY A 53 11.06 -8.66 -5.44
CA GLY A 53 11.17 -10.08 -5.73
C GLY A 53 12.18 -10.38 -6.85
N GLU A 54 12.34 -11.66 -7.16
CA GLU A 54 13.30 -12.15 -8.17
C GLU A 54 13.05 -11.56 -9.55
N ASP A 55 11.80 -11.35 -9.92
CA ASP A 55 11.43 -10.84 -11.25
C ASP A 55 11.48 -9.31 -11.36
N GLY A 56 11.96 -8.62 -10.35
CA GLY A 56 12.15 -7.18 -10.38
C GLY A 56 10.89 -6.34 -10.14
N VAL A 57 9.87 -6.94 -9.54
CA VAL A 57 8.67 -6.22 -9.06
C VAL A 57 8.58 -6.33 -7.55
N ASP A 58 7.91 -5.37 -6.91
CA ASP A 58 7.79 -5.38 -5.46
C ASP A 58 6.87 -6.51 -4.97
N GLU A 59 7.27 -7.14 -3.88
CA GLU A 59 6.47 -8.16 -3.18
C GLU A 59 5.86 -7.64 -1.88
N SER A 60 6.37 -6.54 -1.39
CA SER A 60 5.82 -5.85 -0.23
C SER A 60 6.20 -4.38 -0.25
N ASN A 61 5.37 -3.57 0.37
CA ASN A 61 5.71 -2.16 0.55
C ASN A 61 5.06 -1.60 1.81
N SER A 62 5.75 -0.63 2.40
CA SER A 62 5.26 0.21 3.49
C SER A 62 5.38 1.65 3.04
N THR A 63 4.29 2.37 3.05
CA THR A 63 4.24 3.74 2.58
C THR A 63 3.64 4.62 3.66
N THR A 64 4.29 5.74 3.96
CA THR A 64 3.73 6.76 4.83
C THR A 64 3.42 8.00 4.01
N LEU A 65 2.17 8.43 4.05
CA LEU A 65 1.72 9.66 3.43
C LEU A 65 1.62 10.72 4.53
N ILE A 66 2.33 11.83 4.38
CA ILE A 66 2.40 12.88 5.38
C ILE A 66 1.64 14.09 4.86
N TYR A 67 0.54 14.42 5.51
CA TYR A 67 -0.33 15.55 5.18
C TYR A 67 -0.07 16.72 6.12
N LYS A 68 -0.77 17.82 5.91
CA LYS A 68 -0.68 19.00 6.77
C LYS A 68 -1.24 18.71 8.17
N ASN A 69 -0.74 19.46 9.13
CA ASN A 69 -1.21 19.42 10.54
C ASN A 69 -0.98 18.08 11.24
N GLY A 70 0.09 17.37 10.86
CA GLY A 70 0.47 16.11 11.49
C GLY A 70 -0.39 14.90 11.15
N ARG A 71 -1.28 15.04 10.18
CA ARG A 71 -2.09 13.91 9.72
C ARG A 71 -1.24 13.00 8.85
N THR A 72 -1.36 11.70 9.06
CA THR A 72 -0.58 10.71 8.32
C THR A 72 -1.44 9.52 7.92
N ALA A 73 -1.04 8.85 6.84
CA ALA A 73 -1.55 7.53 6.47
C ALA A 73 -0.38 6.56 6.36
N THR A 74 -0.49 5.42 7.02
CA THR A 74 0.47 4.32 6.90
C THR A 74 -0.20 3.19 6.15
N LEU A 75 0.37 2.83 5.01
CA LEU A 75 -0.21 1.87 4.08
C LEU A 75 0.77 0.71 3.90
N ILE A 76 0.32 -0.51 4.16
CA ILE A 76 1.15 -1.71 4.04
C ILE A 76 0.46 -2.68 3.09
N SER A 77 1.18 -3.16 2.09
CA SER A 77 0.69 -4.24 1.23
C SER A 77 1.75 -5.33 1.06
N HIS A 78 1.30 -6.55 0.93
CA HIS A 78 2.17 -7.73 0.86
C HIS A 78 1.52 -8.83 0.02
N SER A 79 2.27 -9.41 -0.92
CA SER A 79 1.77 -10.48 -1.77
C SER A 79 2.29 -11.87 -1.37
N ARG A 80 3.08 -11.96 -0.31
CA ARG A 80 3.64 -13.21 0.21
C ARG A 80 3.20 -13.53 1.65
N VAL A 81 2.54 -12.58 2.30
CA VAL A 81 2.06 -12.74 3.67
C VAL A 81 0.60 -12.32 3.74
N GLU A 82 -0.21 -13.12 4.37
CA GLU A 82 -1.59 -12.75 4.65
C GLU A 82 -1.64 -11.78 5.83
N LEU A 83 -2.27 -10.62 5.61
CA LEU A 83 -2.50 -9.60 6.62
C LEU A 83 -3.98 -9.56 6.98
N ASN A 84 -4.34 -8.82 8.02
CA ASN A 84 -5.73 -8.74 8.46
C ASN A 84 -6.63 -7.90 7.55
N ASN A 85 -6.06 -7.21 6.57
CA ASN A 85 -6.81 -6.38 5.60
C ASN A 85 -7.72 -5.37 6.29
N GLU A 86 -7.14 -4.61 7.21
CA GLU A 86 -7.84 -3.65 8.05
C GLU A 86 -7.59 -2.23 7.62
N VAL A 87 -8.59 -1.39 7.87
CA VAL A 87 -8.47 0.07 7.73
C VAL A 87 -8.89 0.71 9.04
N CYS A 88 -7.98 1.45 9.65
CA CYS A 88 -8.24 2.21 10.87
C CYS A 88 -8.04 3.70 10.59
N THR A 89 -9.01 4.50 10.95
CA THR A 89 -8.92 5.95 10.83
C THR A 89 -9.25 6.58 12.17
N TYR A 90 -8.32 7.42 12.65
CA TYR A 90 -8.50 8.18 13.89
C TYR A 90 -8.74 9.65 13.54
N LEU A 91 -9.72 10.25 14.19
CA LEU A 91 -10.02 11.66 14.06
C LEU A 91 -9.55 12.39 15.32
N PHE A 92 -8.86 13.50 15.13
CA PHE A 92 -8.44 14.38 16.21
C PHE A 92 -9.42 15.56 16.32
N ASN A 93 -9.82 15.84 17.54
CA ASN A 93 -10.65 17.00 17.82
C ASN A 93 -9.81 18.16 18.36
#